data_937b5aa1be9ba5623f186460b9c29169
#
_entry.id   937b5aa1be9ba5623f186460b9c29169
#
_cell.length_a   1.000
_cell.length_b   1.000
_cell.length_c   1.000
_cell.angle_alpha   90.00
_cell.angle_beta   90.00
_cell.angle_gamma   90.00
#
_symmetry.space_group_name_H-M   'P 1'
#
loop_
_entity.id
_entity.type
_entity.pdbx_description
1 polymer ?
#
loop_
_entity_poly.entity_id
_entity_poly.type
_entity_poly.pdbx_seq_one_letter_code
_entity_poly.pdbx_strand_id
1 'polypeptide(L)'
;MIRELKGWWKVPVLVLGIVAALFHFYTSGFGTPGPRTMRGLHLFMLLPLVYLLFPARRGSPKERPSLPDLVGAGICMVSAGFIVLEADRLDRRFLGFHEVMPIEVALGGLLALAVIEACRRALSKWMALTISVCIGYLMTCQFWPGMFHFKGFTLDRAVEILYMSADDGMFGFLTGISADILFIYILFATIMTAAGVGDFLVDFAVWIAGWARGGAAKIAVLASALYGSVSGSTVANVYATGSFTIPLMKRHGYTPKQAAAIEAISGTGGQIMPPIMGAGVFIMSEMTGVPYFKIIQMAVLPAILYYLGVFSMVHLLALKNKLEPLPREERPAARAMLRHLYFFTPFAAILLLMAHGYSPAKAAFHTVWFTFLLSFLDRKTWITPRKLVDALVRASVNAGLIAAALAGSGMIVGILTRTGVALSFGSLIMSASQGNLFLCMVLIFLVVSVLGTGIPTTAAYIIAV
;
A
#
# COMPACT_ATOMS: atom_id res chain seq x y z
N MET A 1 -4.74 -8.84 14.03
CA MET A 1 -6.01 -8.31 14.61
C MET A 1 -5.74 -6.90 15.08
N ILE A 2 -6.53 -5.92 14.61
CA ILE A 2 -6.44 -4.53 15.05
C ILE A 2 -7.12 -4.43 16.42
N ARG A 3 -6.56 -3.63 17.34
CA ARG A 3 -7.16 -3.37 18.65
C ARG A 3 -8.38 -2.46 18.53
N GLU A 4 -9.36 -2.71 19.38
CA GLU A 4 -10.47 -1.78 19.64
C GLU A 4 -10.20 -1.03 20.94
N LEU A 5 -9.42 0.04 20.85
CA LEU A 5 -9.08 0.86 22.01
C LEU A 5 -10.35 1.46 22.66
N LYS A 6 -10.40 1.47 24.01
CA LYS A 6 -11.50 2.06 24.78
C LYS A 6 -11.05 3.25 25.62
N GLY A 7 -12.02 4.07 25.96
CA GLY A 7 -11.79 5.24 26.79
C GLY A 7 -10.82 6.25 26.16
N TRP A 8 -10.00 6.86 26.96
CA TRP A 8 -9.11 7.94 26.55
C TRP A 8 -7.94 7.47 25.67
N TRP A 9 -7.66 6.17 25.60
CA TRP A 9 -6.66 5.61 24.68
C TRP A 9 -7.00 5.77 23.20
N LYS A 10 -8.26 6.12 22.89
CA LYS A 10 -8.66 6.49 21.52
C LYS A 10 -8.11 7.86 21.10
N VAL A 11 -7.91 8.76 22.07
CA VAL A 11 -7.54 10.16 21.80
C VAL A 11 -6.21 10.28 21.06
N PRO A 12 -5.10 9.63 21.47
CA PRO A 12 -3.84 9.69 20.73
C PRO A 12 -3.97 9.21 19.27
N VAL A 13 -4.72 8.14 19.04
CA VAL A 13 -4.94 7.61 17.68
C VAL A 13 -5.79 8.57 16.85
N LEU A 14 -6.81 9.17 17.45
CA LEU A 14 -7.67 10.14 16.78
C LEU A 14 -6.89 11.41 16.43
N VAL A 15 -6.12 11.95 17.39
CA VAL A 15 -5.31 13.16 17.16
C VAL A 15 -4.24 12.91 16.11
N LEU A 16 -3.41 11.88 16.27
CA LEU A 16 -2.36 11.56 15.30
C LEU A 16 -2.96 11.26 13.91
N GLY A 17 -4.08 10.52 13.86
CA GLY A 17 -4.74 10.19 12.60
C GLY A 17 -5.28 11.42 11.88
N ILE A 18 -5.95 12.34 12.58
CA ILE A 18 -6.47 13.57 11.99
C ILE A 18 -5.32 14.49 11.55
N VAL A 19 -4.33 14.71 12.44
CA VAL A 19 -3.19 15.58 12.11
C VAL A 19 -2.41 15.06 10.93
N ALA A 20 -2.13 13.75 10.87
CA ALA A 20 -1.47 13.14 9.73
C ALA A 20 -2.28 13.33 8.44
N ALA A 21 -3.59 13.08 8.47
CA ALA A 21 -4.44 13.21 7.30
C ALA A 21 -4.51 14.66 6.80
N LEU A 22 -4.67 15.62 7.69
CA LEU A 22 -4.72 17.05 7.33
C LEU A 22 -3.37 17.55 6.82
N PHE A 23 -2.26 17.12 7.44
CA PHE A 23 -0.91 17.47 7.00
C PHE A 23 -0.65 17.00 5.57
N HIS A 24 -0.86 15.71 5.28
CA HIS A 24 -0.63 15.17 3.94
C HIS A 24 -1.62 15.71 2.90
N PHE A 25 -2.85 15.98 3.31
CA PHE A 25 -3.81 16.62 2.44
C PHE A 25 -3.35 18.04 2.06
N TYR A 26 -2.90 18.83 3.04
CA TYR A 26 -2.36 20.16 2.80
C TYR A 26 -1.13 20.11 1.88
N THR A 27 -0.16 19.26 2.18
CA THR A 27 1.09 19.18 1.40
C THR A 27 0.86 18.71 -0.04
N SER A 28 -0.12 17.84 -0.28
CA SER A 28 -0.48 17.41 -1.64
C SER A 28 -1.10 18.51 -2.51
N GLY A 29 -1.73 19.50 -1.89
CA GLY A 29 -2.36 20.64 -2.61
C GLY A 29 -1.46 21.86 -2.78
N PHE A 30 -0.70 22.19 -1.72
CA PHE A 30 -0.02 23.48 -1.60
C PHE A 30 1.52 23.40 -1.65
N GLY A 31 2.06 22.19 -1.64
CA GLY A 31 3.51 21.94 -1.70
C GLY A 31 4.05 21.27 -0.45
N THR A 32 5.10 20.47 -0.63
CA THR A 32 5.75 19.70 0.43
C THR A 32 6.89 20.50 1.06
N PRO A 33 7.17 20.34 2.35
CA PRO A 33 8.44 20.76 2.94
C PRO A 33 9.60 19.97 2.33
N GLY A 34 10.82 20.30 2.70
CA GLY A 34 12.00 19.55 2.24
C GLY A 34 11.82 18.02 2.41
N PRO A 35 12.42 17.19 1.53
CA PRO A 35 12.18 15.74 1.50
C PRO A 35 12.40 15.05 2.85
N ARG A 36 13.46 15.43 3.57
CA ARG A 36 13.80 14.88 4.89
C ARG A 36 12.73 15.21 5.94
N THR A 37 12.29 16.46 5.98
CA THR A 37 11.23 16.92 6.89
C THR A 37 9.90 16.22 6.59
N MET A 38 9.54 16.11 5.31
CA MET A 38 8.30 15.43 4.90
C MET A 38 8.29 13.96 5.34
N ARG A 39 9.37 13.23 5.07
CA ARG A 39 9.51 11.81 5.40
C ARG A 39 9.65 11.58 6.91
N GLY A 40 10.35 12.48 7.59
CA GLY A 40 10.46 12.48 9.05
C GLY A 40 9.11 12.65 9.72
N LEU A 41 8.31 13.66 9.35
CA LEU A 41 6.97 13.89 9.86
C LEU A 41 6.02 12.75 9.52
N HIS A 42 6.14 12.17 8.33
CA HIS A 42 5.36 11.01 7.91
C HIS A 42 5.54 9.82 8.86
N LEU A 43 6.79 9.41 9.11
CA LEU A 43 7.09 8.30 10.02
C LEU A 43 6.80 8.68 11.49
N PHE A 44 7.05 9.94 11.89
CA PHE A 44 6.74 10.46 13.24
C PHE A 44 5.26 10.29 13.59
N MET A 45 4.35 10.56 12.66
CA MET A 45 2.91 10.47 12.89
C MET A 45 2.36 9.06 12.69
N LEU A 46 2.87 8.29 11.72
CA LEU A 46 2.24 7.05 11.30
C LEU A 46 2.77 5.80 11.98
N LEU A 47 4.08 5.69 12.25
CA LEU A 47 4.63 4.52 12.94
C LEU A 47 4.06 4.33 14.36
N PRO A 48 3.84 5.38 15.17
CA PRO A 48 3.18 5.24 16.47
C PRO A 48 1.78 4.64 16.36
N LEU A 49 1.01 4.96 15.29
CA LEU A 49 -0.32 4.37 15.07
C LEU A 49 -0.25 2.85 14.91
N VAL A 50 0.80 2.35 14.24
CA VAL A 50 1.03 0.90 14.12
C VAL A 50 1.23 0.27 15.50
N TYR A 51 2.04 0.87 16.36
CA TYR A 51 2.29 0.35 17.69
C TYR A 51 1.06 0.40 18.59
N LEU A 52 0.29 1.46 18.55
CA LEU A 52 -0.91 1.62 19.35
C LEU A 52 -2.02 0.64 18.97
N LEU A 53 -2.16 0.35 17.66
CA LEU A 53 -3.26 -0.44 17.12
C LEU A 53 -2.93 -1.92 16.90
N PHE A 54 -1.67 -2.27 16.67
CA PHE A 54 -1.26 -3.66 16.41
C PHE A 54 -0.53 -4.25 17.62
N PRO A 55 -1.13 -5.25 18.30
CA PRO A 55 -0.55 -5.81 19.52
C PRO A 55 0.75 -6.57 19.26
N ALA A 56 1.70 -6.50 20.20
CA ALA A 56 2.98 -7.21 20.12
C ALA A 56 2.80 -8.74 20.12
N ARG A 57 1.81 -9.25 20.89
CA ARG A 57 1.53 -10.70 21.06
C ARG A 57 0.02 -10.95 21.08
N ARG A 58 -0.40 -12.18 20.78
CA ARG A 58 -1.82 -12.59 20.82
C ARG A 58 -2.48 -12.43 22.19
N GLY A 59 -1.72 -12.50 23.28
CA GLY A 59 -2.20 -12.29 24.66
C GLY A 59 -2.17 -10.84 25.13
N SER A 60 -1.77 -9.87 24.32
CA SER A 60 -1.76 -8.46 24.73
C SER A 60 -3.17 -7.90 24.92
N PRO A 61 -3.36 -6.92 25.82
CA PRO A 61 -4.67 -6.28 26.05
C PRO A 61 -5.28 -5.76 24.75
N LYS A 62 -6.58 -5.99 24.54
CA LYS A 62 -7.31 -5.56 23.33
C LYS A 62 -7.83 -4.11 23.43
N GLU A 63 -8.05 -3.62 24.62
CA GLU A 63 -8.70 -2.32 24.89
C GLU A 63 -7.73 -1.18 25.22
N ARG A 64 -6.46 -1.49 25.52
CA ARG A 64 -5.40 -0.54 25.86
C ARG A 64 -4.06 -0.95 25.29
N PRO A 65 -3.14 -0.01 25.00
CA PRO A 65 -1.76 -0.33 24.63
C PRO A 65 -1.04 -0.97 25.84
N SER A 66 -0.11 -1.88 25.56
CA SER A 66 0.81 -2.41 26.58
C SER A 66 2.06 -1.54 26.67
N LEU A 67 2.84 -1.69 27.74
CA LEU A 67 4.07 -0.92 27.91
C LEU A 67 5.04 -1.04 26.71
N PRO A 68 5.29 -2.24 26.13
CA PRO A 68 6.11 -2.36 24.91
C PRO A 68 5.55 -1.60 23.71
N ASP A 69 4.24 -1.39 23.65
CA ASP A 69 3.62 -0.62 22.56
C ASP A 69 3.88 0.86 22.73
N LEU A 70 3.78 1.38 23.97
CA LEU A 70 4.07 2.78 24.28
C LEU A 70 5.56 3.09 24.09
N VAL A 71 6.43 2.19 24.54
CA VAL A 71 7.89 2.33 24.33
C VAL A 71 8.22 2.35 22.83
N GLY A 72 7.68 1.41 22.05
CA GLY A 72 7.90 1.38 20.60
C GLY A 72 7.37 2.64 19.89
N ALA A 73 6.17 3.10 20.27
CA ALA A 73 5.62 4.36 19.75
C ALA A 73 6.51 5.55 20.12
N GLY A 74 7.00 5.63 21.37
CA GLY A 74 7.92 6.67 21.83
C GLY A 74 9.25 6.66 21.08
N ILE A 75 9.84 5.48 20.86
CA ILE A 75 11.07 5.35 20.06
C ILE A 75 10.84 5.90 18.64
N CYS A 76 9.74 5.54 17.98
CA CYS A 76 9.43 6.04 16.65
C CYS A 76 9.29 7.58 16.63
N MET A 77 8.60 8.16 17.61
CA MET A 77 8.42 9.61 17.70
C MET A 77 9.75 10.33 17.94
N VAL A 78 10.54 9.86 18.91
CA VAL A 78 11.82 10.51 19.24
C VAL A 78 12.80 10.42 18.09
N SER A 79 12.97 9.22 17.50
CA SER A 79 13.94 9.01 16.42
C SER A 79 13.52 9.71 15.11
N ALA A 80 12.25 9.66 14.72
CA ALA A 80 11.79 10.39 13.54
C ALA A 80 11.75 11.91 13.78
N GLY A 81 11.38 12.33 15.01
CA GLY A 81 11.42 13.74 15.42
C GLY A 81 12.83 14.34 15.38
N PHE A 82 13.84 13.58 15.78
CA PHE A 82 15.24 13.99 15.66
C PHE A 82 15.63 14.31 14.20
N ILE A 83 15.23 13.46 13.25
CA ILE A 83 15.47 13.70 11.81
C ILE A 83 14.80 15.00 11.33
N VAL A 84 13.59 15.30 11.83
CA VAL A 84 12.89 16.55 11.47
C VAL A 84 13.58 17.78 12.06
N LEU A 85 13.98 17.71 13.33
CA LEU A 85 14.63 18.83 14.02
C LEU A 85 16.01 19.14 13.45
N GLU A 86 16.75 18.11 13.04
CA GLU A 86 18.10 18.20 12.51
C GLU A 86 18.15 18.21 10.98
N ALA A 87 17.01 18.38 10.30
CA ALA A 87 16.91 18.28 8.85
C ALA A 87 17.91 19.17 8.12
N ASP A 88 18.02 20.45 8.50
CA ASP A 88 18.92 21.43 7.88
C ASP A 88 20.39 21.05 8.06
N ARG A 89 20.77 20.49 9.22
CA ARG A 89 22.13 20.02 9.48
C ARG A 89 22.43 18.77 8.64
N LEU A 90 21.49 17.83 8.61
CA LEU A 90 21.65 16.58 7.89
C LEU A 90 21.63 16.77 6.37
N ASP A 91 20.95 17.78 5.83
CA ASP A 91 20.94 18.10 4.40
C ASP A 91 22.26 18.74 3.93
N ARG A 92 23.01 19.38 4.84
CA ARG A 92 24.36 19.91 4.56
C ARG A 92 25.47 18.89 4.78
N ARG A 93 25.13 17.69 5.23
CA ARG A 93 26.09 16.64 5.56
C ARG A 93 26.46 15.82 4.33
N PHE A 94 27.77 15.59 4.14
CA PHE A 94 28.26 14.64 3.14
C PHE A 94 28.44 13.27 3.79
N LEU A 95 27.74 12.28 3.25
CA LEU A 95 27.80 10.89 3.71
C LEU A 95 29.24 10.34 3.57
N GLY A 96 29.74 9.78 4.66
CA GLY A 96 31.08 9.17 4.70
C GLY A 96 32.24 10.11 5.01
N PHE A 97 31.98 11.42 5.14
CA PHE A 97 33.03 12.41 5.48
C PHE A 97 32.86 12.99 6.87
N HIS A 98 31.65 13.17 7.34
CA HIS A 98 31.37 13.69 8.67
C HIS A 98 31.22 12.56 9.69
N GLU A 99 31.73 12.80 10.90
CA GLU A 99 31.58 11.85 12.01
C GLU A 99 30.12 11.68 12.39
N VAL A 100 29.71 10.45 12.72
CA VAL A 100 28.38 10.11 13.20
C VAL A 100 28.36 10.31 14.72
N MET A 101 27.38 11.07 15.21
CA MET A 101 27.23 11.29 16.65
C MET A 101 26.72 10.03 17.35
N PRO A 102 27.15 9.74 18.60
CA PRO A 102 26.66 8.57 19.34
C PRO A 102 25.14 8.55 19.49
N ILE A 103 24.49 9.70 19.60
CA ILE A 103 23.03 9.80 19.65
C ILE A 103 22.37 9.37 18.33
N GLU A 104 22.98 9.65 17.19
CA GLU A 104 22.50 9.24 15.87
C GLU A 104 22.60 7.72 15.71
N VAL A 105 23.67 7.12 16.22
CA VAL A 105 23.84 5.67 16.25
C VAL A 105 22.77 5.01 17.12
N ALA A 106 22.54 5.56 18.31
CA ALA A 106 21.53 5.03 19.23
C ALA A 106 20.12 5.15 18.65
N LEU A 107 19.72 6.34 18.16
CA LEU A 107 18.39 6.58 17.62
C LEU A 107 18.17 5.80 16.31
N GLY A 108 19.17 5.71 15.45
CA GLY A 108 19.11 4.94 14.22
C GLY A 108 18.95 3.44 14.46
N GLY A 109 19.71 2.89 15.38
CA GLY A 109 19.58 1.49 15.78
C GLY A 109 18.22 1.18 16.42
N LEU A 110 17.75 2.05 17.32
CA LEU A 110 16.42 1.91 17.95
C LEU A 110 15.30 1.99 16.92
N LEU A 111 15.37 2.94 15.98
CA LEU A 111 14.35 3.06 14.93
C LEU A 111 14.36 1.86 13.98
N ALA A 112 15.54 1.34 13.61
CA ALA A 112 15.64 0.15 12.77
C ALA A 112 14.96 -1.05 13.43
N LEU A 113 15.23 -1.28 14.72
CA LEU A 113 14.53 -2.33 15.50
C LEU A 113 13.02 -2.07 15.59
N ALA A 114 12.61 -0.81 15.77
CA ALA A 114 11.21 -0.45 15.80
C ALA A 114 10.52 -0.69 14.44
N VAL A 115 11.15 -0.36 13.32
CA VAL A 115 10.59 -0.64 11.98
C VAL A 115 10.48 -2.14 11.73
N ILE A 116 11.48 -2.94 12.09
CA ILE A 116 11.43 -4.42 12.00
C ILE A 116 10.24 -4.95 12.79
N GLU A 117 10.07 -4.48 14.02
CA GLU A 117 8.97 -4.91 14.89
C GLU A 117 7.61 -4.43 14.37
N ALA A 118 7.51 -3.21 13.83
CA ALA A 118 6.31 -2.70 13.17
C ALA A 118 5.92 -3.58 11.96
N CYS A 119 6.88 -3.94 11.12
CA CYS A 119 6.67 -4.86 9.99
C CYS A 119 6.20 -6.25 10.47
N ARG A 120 6.78 -6.78 11.54
CA ARG A 120 6.38 -8.07 12.13
C ARG A 120 4.94 -8.05 12.62
N ARG A 121 4.51 -6.95 13.25
CA ARG A 121 3.16 -6.80 13.82
C ARG A 121 2.09 -6.59 12.77
N ALA A 122 2.38 -5.71 11.83
CA ALA A 122 1.39 -5.15 10.91
C ALA A 122 1.32 -5.87 9.57
N LEU A 123 2.43 -6.45 9.13
CA LEU A 123 2.54 -7.09 7.81
C LEU A 123 2.77 -8.59 7.94
N SER A 124 4.03 -9.01 8.06
CA SER A 124 4.38 -10.42 8.18
C SER A 124 5.70 -10.63 8.91
N LYS A 125 5.84 -11.81 9.54
CA LYS A 125 7.09 -12.24 10.15
C LYS A 125 8.21 -12.43 9.10
N TRP A 126 7.86 -12.75 7.87
CA TRP A 126 8.81 -12.95 6.79
C TRP A 126 9.45 -11.62 6.36
N MET A 127 8.69 -10.55 6.29
CA MET A 127 9.22 -9.21 6.03
C MET A 127 10.23 -8.79 7.10
N ALA A 128 9.88 -8.96 8.37
CA ALA A 128 10.81 -8.68 9.48
C ALA A 128 12.08 -9.53 9.40
N LEU A 129 11.95 -10.83 9.06
CA LEU A 129 13.08 -11.73 8.88
C LEU A 129 13.97 -11.27 7.73
N THR A 130 13.41 -10.93 6.58
CA THR A 130 14.16 -10.44 5.41
C THR A 130 14.97 -9.19 5.77
N ILE A 131 14.35 -8.20 6.43
CA ILE A 131 15.05 -6.99 6.88
C ILE A 131 16.20 -7.36 7.82
N SER A 132 15.96 -8.25 8.79
CA SER A 132 16.98 -8.67 9.76
C SER A 132 18.14 -9.41 9.09
N VAL A 133 17.86 -10.26 8.11
CA VAL A 133 18.88 -10.96 7.32
C VAL A 133 19.70 -9.97 6.49
N CYS A 134 19.07 -8.99 5.87
CA CYS A 134 19.79 -7.95 5.12
C CYS A 134 20.69 -7.09 6.01
N ILE A 135 20.23 -6.72 7.22
CA ILE A 135 21.08 -5.98 8.18
C ILE A 135 22.25 -6.88 8.64
N GLY A 136 21.98 -8.15 8.94
CA GLY A 136 23.02 -9.11 9.27
C GLY A 136 24.04 -9.27 8.14
N TYR A 137 23.58 -9.34 6.90
CA TYR A 137 24.45 -9.32 5.72
C TYR A 137 25.30 -8.04 5.64
N LEU A 138 24.70 -6.85 5.82
CA LEU A 138 25.42 -5.58 5.79
C LEU A 138 26.60 -5.57 6.77
N MET A 139 26.42 -6.14 7.96
CA MET A 139 27.45 -6.20 9.01
C MET A 139 28.50 -7.30 8.78
N THR A 140 28.21 -8.28 7.92
CA THR A 140 29.09 -9.44 7.69
C THR A 140 29.54 -9.61 6.24
N CYS A 141 29.19 -8.67 5.34
CA CYS A 141 29.43 -8.79 3.90
C CYS A 141 30.89 -9.01 3.50
N GLN A 142 31.83 -8.66 4.36
CA GLN A 142 33.27 -8.91 4.17
C GLN A 142 33.66 -10.39 4.24
N PHE A 143 32.82 -11.26 4.84
CA PHE A 143 33.10 -12.68 4.99
C PHE A 143 32.42 -13.54 3.92
N TRP A 144 31.59 -12.93 3.06
CA TRP A 144 30.83 -13.66 2.06
C TRP A 144 31.62 -13.84 0.76
N PRO A 145 31.50 -14.95 0.06
CA PRO A 145 32.24 -15.21 -1.17
C PRO A 145 31.55 -14.59 -2.41
N GLY A 146 32.33 -14.40 -3.46
CA GLY A 146 31.85 -14.07 -4.80
C GLY A 146 31.11 -12.74 -4.86
N MET A 147 29.95 -12.71 -5.50
CA MET A 147 29.14 -11.50 -5.71
C MET A 147 28.59 -10.86 -4.44
N PHE A 148 28.58 -11.60 -3.34
CA PHE A 148 28.15 -11.09 -2.03
C PHE A 148 29.28 -10.49 -1.20
N HIS A 149 30.53 -10.54 -1.71
CA HIS A 149 31.69 -9.96 -1.01
C HIS A 149 31.69 -8.45 -1.16
N PHE A 150 31.82 -7.76 -0.03
CA PHE A 150 32.08 -6.32 0.01
C PHE A 150 33.05 -6.02 1.17
N LYS A 151 33.76 -4.90 1.10
CA LYS A 151 34.83 -4.58 2.07
C LYS A 151 34.39 -4.39 3.53
N GLY A 152 33.09 -4.50 3.81
CA GLY A 152 32.51 -4.35 5.15
C GLY A 152 32.10 -2.92 5.48
N PHE A 153 31.23 -2.81 6.49
CA PHE A 153 30.72 -1.54 7.00
C PHE A 153 30.94 -1.48 8.52
N THR A 154 31.33 -0.32 9.02
CA THR A 154 31.29 -0.01 10.44
C THR A 154 29.86 0.24 10.88
N LEU A 155 29.59 0.15 12.18
CA LEU A 155 28.25 0.43 12.73
C LEU A 155 27.79 1.85 12.39
N ASP A 156 28.69 2.83 12.51
CA ASP A 156 28.39 4.23 12.16
C ASP A 156 27.96 4.37 10.70
N ARG A 157 28.68 3.69 9.80
CA ARG A 157 28.36 3.71 8.37
C ARG A 157 27.05 3.00 8.06
N ALA A 158 26.74 1.91 8.77
CA ALA A 158 25.46 1.23 8.65
C ALA A 158 24.29 2.14 9.08
N VAL A 159 24.44 2.85 10.20
CA VAL A 159 23.43 3.81 10.67
C VAL A 159 23.32 5.00 9.72
N GLU A 160 24.40 5.49 9.19
CA GLU A 160 24.40 6.57 8.21
C GLU A 160 23.57 6.20 6.97
N ILE A 161 23.72 4.98 6.44
CA ILE A 161 22.96 4.46 5.29
C ILE A 161 21.48 4.24 5.65
N LEU A 162 21.22 3.60 6.79
CA LEU A 162 19.86 3.15 7.12
C LEU A 162 18.98 4.24 7.72
N TYR A 163 19.58 5.22 8.43
CA TYR A 163 18.85 6.21 9.21
C TYR A 163 19.02 7.64 8.73
N MET A 164 20.22 8.03 8.34
CA MET A 164 20.54 9.44 8.07
C MET A 164 20.47 9.79 6.58
N SER A 165 20.53 8.81 5.69
CA SER A 165 20.44 9.03 4.24
C SER A 165 19.03 9.50 3.85
N ALA A 166 18.95 10.48 2.93
CA ALA A 166 17.72 10.89 2.30
C ALA A 166 17.42 10.06 1.03
N ASP A 167 18.42 9.42 0.45
CA ASP A 167 18.27 8.65 -0.78
C ASP A 167 17.87 7.21 -0.48
N ASP A 168 18.48 6.61 0.53
CA ASP A 168 18.33 5.20 0.92
C ASP A 168 17.82 5.07 2.37
N GLY A 169 17.59 3.84 2.82
CA GLY A 169 17.22 3.55 4.19
C GLY A 169 15.78 3.91 4.56
N MET A 170 15.54 4.11 5.85
CA MET A 170 14.20 4.34 6.41
C MET A 170 13.55 5.65 5.95
N PHE A 171 14.36 6.69 5.68
CA PHE A 171 13.90 7.99 5.20
C PHE A 171 14.21 8.20 3.71
N GLY A 172 14.53 7.11 2.99
CA GLY A 172 14.85 7.14 1.58
C GLY A 172 13.64 7.43 0.68
N PHE A 173 13.87 7.34 -0.64
CA PHE A 173 12.86 7.68 -1.65
C PHE A 173 11.57 6.87 -1.53
N LEU A 174 11.64 5.61 -1.05
CA LEU A 174 10.44 4.78 -0.84
C LEU A 174 9.50 5.36 0.21
N THR A 175 10.03 5.85 1.31
CA THR A 175 9.24 6.58 2.31
C THR A 175 8.73 7.90 1.75
N GLY A 176 9.48 8.53 0.83
CA GLY A 176 9.03 9.70 0.07
C GLY A 176 7.78 9.40 -0.75
N ILE A 177 7.76 8.31 -1.53
CA ILE A 177 6.58 7.89 -2.28
C ILE A 177 5.38 7.67 -1.35
N SER A 178 5.60 7.06 -0.17
CA SER A 178 4.55 6.90 0.84
C SER A 178 3.98 8.22 1.31
N ALA A 179 4.85 9.18 1.59
CA ALA A 179 4.49 10.48 2.15
C ALA A 179 3.85 11.41 1.10
N ASP A 180 4.44 11.48 -0.09
CA ASP A 180 4.07 12.47 -1.10
C ASP A 180 2.90 12.02 -1.98
N ILE A 181 2.75 10.70 -2.21
CA ILE A 181 1.78 10.19 -3.17
C ILE A 181 0.80 9.21 -2.54
N LEU A 182 1.29 8.12 -1.91
CA LEU A 182 0.39 7.03 -1.49
C LEU A 182 -0.61 7.47 -0.45
N PHE A 183 -0.21 8.34 0.48
CA PHE A 183 -1.10 8.81 1.54
C PHE A 183 -2.36 9.47 0.98
N ILE A 184 -2.22 10.40 0.01
CA ILE A 184 -3.38 11.12 -0.55
C ILE A 184 -4.30 10.20 -1.34
N TYR A 185 -3.77 9.15 -2.00
CA TYR A 185 -4.59 8.14 -2.68
C TYR A 185 -5.34 7.25 -1.69
N ILE A 186 -4.73 6.90 -0.55
CA ILE A 186 -5.41 6.17 0.53
C ILE A 186 -6.52 7.03 1.13
N LEU A 187 -6.26 8.32 1.34
CA LEU A 187 -7.26 9.27 1.79
C LEU A 187 -8.41 9.38 0.79
N PHE A 188 -8.11 9.49 -0.51
CA PHE A 188 -9.10 9.49 -1.56
C PHE A 188 -9.99 8.23 -1.51
N ALA A 189 -9.40 7.05 -1.41
CA ALA A 189 -10.14 5.79 -1.31
C ALA A 189 -11.05 5.72 -0.06
N THR A 190 -10.59 6.25 1.09
CA THR A 190 -11.40 6.27 2.31
C THR A 190 -12.53 7.29 2.25
N ILE A 191 -12.32 8.45 1.63
CA ILE A 191 -13.37 9.45 1.36
C ILE A 191 -14.42 8.90 0.38
N MET A 192 -13.99 8.23 -0.70
CA MET A 192 -14.89 7.55 -1.63
C MET A 192 -15.77 6.51 -0.90
N THR A 193 -15.15 5.71 -0.02
CA THR A 193 -15.87 4.72 0.79
C THR A 193 -16.87 5.40 1.74
N ALA A 194 -16.47 6.48 2.39
CA ALA A 194 -17.35 7.25 3.30
C ALA A 194 -18.54 7.90 2.56
N ALA A 195 -18.36 8.26 1.27
CA ALA A 195 -19.40 8.75 0.38
C ALA A 195 -20.37 7.65 -0.12
N GLY A 196 -20.11 6.34 0.17
CA GLY A 196 -20.95 5.25 -0.26
C GLY A 196 -20.66 4.73 -1.67
N VAL A 197 -19.55 5.14 -2.27
CA VAL A 197 -19.15 4.67 -3.61
C VAL A 197 -18.94 3.15 -3.62
N GLY A 198 -18.41 2.59 -2.53
CA GLY A 198 -18.18 1.14 -2.43
C GLY A 198 -19.46 0.33 -2.58
N ASP A 199 -20.53 0.71 -1.88
CA ASP A 199 -21.85 0.06 -1.95
C ASP A 199 -22.42 0.19 -3.37
N PHE A 200 -22.34 1.38 -3.96
CA PHE A 200 -22.75 1.61 -5.35
C PHE A 200 -22.00 0.71 -6.34
N LEU A 201 -20.69 0.53 -6.20
CA LEU A 201 -19.91 -0.33 -7.12
C LEU A 201 -20.34 -1.80 -7.03
N VAL A 202 -20.71 -2.27 -5.84
CA VAL A 202 -21.25 -3.62 -5.65
C VAL A 202 -22.61 -3.73 -6.31
N ASP A 203 -23.53 -2.81 -6.06
CA ASP A 203 -24.87 -2.79 -6.67
C ASP A 203 -24.79 -2.69 -8.20
N PHE A 204 -23.86 -1.90 -8.71
CA PHE A 204 -23.58 -1.78 -10.14
C PHE A 204 -23.07 -3.10 -10.75
N ALA A 205 -22.21 -3.83 -10.04
CA ALA A 205 -21.78 -5.16 -10.45
C ALA A 205 -22.95 -6.17 -10.46
N VAL A 206 -23.85 -6.10 -9.46
CA VAL A 206 -25.08 -6.91 -9.43
C VAL A 206 -25.97 -6.58 -10.64
N TRP A 207 -26.15 -5.32 -10.96
CA TRP A 207 -26.96 -4.90 -12.10
C TRP A 207 -26.42 -5.41 -13.44
N ILE A 208 -25.09 -5.34 -13.64
CA ILE A 208 -24.45 -5.76 -14.90
C ILE A 208 -24.38 -7.28 -15.04
N ALA A 209 -24.01 -8.02 -13.98
CA ALA A 209 -23.67 -9.44 -14.08
C ALA A 209 -24.72 -10.39 -13.49
N GLY A 210 -25.67 -9.89 -12.73
CA GLY A 210 -26.66 -10.72 -12.02
C GLY A 210 -27.58 -11.52 -12.93
N TRP A 211 -27.80 -11.06 -14.16
CA TRP A 211 -28.62 -11.77 -15.15
C TRP A 211 -27.91 -12.94 -15.85
N ALA A 212 -26.59 -13.00 -15.72
CA ALA A 212 -25.81 -14.02 -16.40
C ALA A 212 -25.72 -15.31 -15.57
N ARG A 213 -25.58 -16.46 -16.23
CA ARG A 213 -25.38 -17.75 -15.60
C ARG A 213 -24.21 -17.74 -14.64
N GLY A 214 -24.41 -18.22 -13.38
CA GLY A 214 -23.41 -18.10 -12.32
C GLY A 214 -23.16 -16.65 -11.87
N GLY A 215 -24.21 -15.81 -11.95
CA GLY A 215 -24.15 -14.37 -11.70
C GLY A 215 -23.46 -14.00 -10.40
N ALA A 216 -23.68 -14.74 -9.30
CA ALA A 216 -23.07 -14.44 -8.01
C ALA A 216 -21.53 -14.35 -8.04
N ALA A 217 -20.86 -15.27 -8.74
CA ALA A 217 -19.40 -15.19 -8.86
C ALA A 217 -18.93 -14.14 -9.87
N LYS A 218 -19.68 -13.90 -10.95
CA LYS A 218 -19.38 -12.82 -11.89
C LYS A 218 -19.52 -11.45 -11.24
N ILE A 219 -20.50 -11.29 -10.34
CA ILE A 219 -20.63 -10.10 -9.49
C ILE A 219 -19.38 -9.92 -8.62
N ALA A 220 -18.89 -10.99 -7.98
CA ALA A 220 -17.68 -10.92 -7.18
C ALA A 220 -16.47 -10.44 -8.01
N VAL A 221 -16.31 -10.96 -9.22
CA VAL A 221 -15.23 -10.54 -10.13
C VAL A 221 -15.35 -9.05 -10.50
N LEU A 222 -16.54 -8.59 -10.91
CA LEU A 222 -16.74 -7.20 -11.32
C LEU A 222 -16.69 -6.23 -10.13
N ALA A 223 -17.32 -6.58 -9.01
CA ALA A 223 -17.25 -5.77 -7.78
C ALA A 223 -15.81 -5.61 -7.31
N SER A 224 -15.03 -6.71 -7.31
CA SER A 224 -13.61 -6.66 -6.96
C SER A 224 -12.77 -5.87 -7.98
N ALA A 225 -13.08 -5.93 -9.26
CA ALA A 225 -12.40 -5.12 -10.27
C ALA A 225 -12.66 -3.62 -10.04
N LEU A 226 -13.91 -3.26 -9.86
CA LEU A 226 -14.33 -1.87 -9.64
C LEU A 226 -13.82 -1.32 -8.30
N TYR A 227 -14.01 -2.06 -7.20
CA TYR A 227 -13.53 -1.62 -5.89
C TYR A 227 -12.00 -1.64 -5.82
N GLY A 228 -11.36 -2.63 -6.43
CA GLY A 228 -9.91 -2.74 -6.52
C GLY A 228 -9.26 -1.57 -7.22
N SER A 229 -9.91 -1.02 -8.26
CA SER A 229 -9.45 0.19 -8.96
C SER A 229 -9.42 1.44 -8.07
N VAL A 230 -10.15 1.43 -6.94
CA VAL A 230 -10.17 2.49 -5.92
C VAL A 230 -9.17 2.20 -4.80
N SER A 231 -9.20 0.98 -4.26
CA SER A 231 -8.46 0.64 -3.05
C SER A 231 -6.99 0.34 -3.30
N GLY A 232 -6.63 -0.16 -4.49
CA GLY A 232 -5.29 -0.60 -4.84
C GLY A 232 -4.71 -1.72 -3.95
N SER A 233 -5.50 -2.24 -3.01
CA SER A 233 -5.08 -3.22 -2.02
C SER A 233 -5.91 -4.49 -2.09
N THR A 234 -5.27 -5.64 -2.36
CA THR A 234 -5.92 -6.95 -2.36
C THR A 234 -6.68 -7.22 -1.06
N VAL A 235 -6.04 -6.96 0.07
CA VAL A 235 -6.61 -7.25 1.39
C VAL A 235 -7.83 -6.38 1.65
N ALA A 236 -7.73 -5.07 1.41
CA ALA A 236 -8.84 -4.14 1.56
C ALA A 236 -10.01 -4.50 0.63
N ASN A 237 -9.70 -4.90 -0.61
CA ASN A 237 -10.67 -5.33 -1.60
C ASN A 237 -11.46 -6.56 -1.12
N VAL A 238 -10.76 -7.64 -0.73
CA VAL A 238 -11.39 -8.87 -0.22
C VAL A 238 -12.23 -8.62 1.03
N TYR A 239 -11.81 -7.72 1.93
CA TYR A 239 -12.63 -7.37 3.10
C TYR A 239 -13.89 -6.59 2.72
N ALA A 240 -13.80 -5.65 1.79
CA ALA A 240 -14.92 -4.83 1.40
C ALA A 240 -15.95 -5.60 0.57
N THR A 241 -15.52 -6.24 -0.51
CA THR A 241 -16.42 -6.95 -1.44
C THR A 241 -16.79 -8.33 -0.92
N GLY A 242 -15.85 -9.08 -0.32
CA GLY A 242 -16.04 -10.45 0.14
C GLY A 242 -17.05 -10.59 1.27
N SER A 243 -17.26 -9.54 2.09
CA SER A 243 -18.30 -9.53 3.12
C SER A 243 -19.71 -9.73 2.54
N PHE A 244 -19.95 -9.28 1.32
CA PHE A 244 -21.19 -9.43 0.57
C PHE A 244 -21.13 -10.59 -0.44
N THR A 245 -20.08 -10.66 -1.24
CA THR A 245 -19.98 -11.58 -2.39
C THR A 245 -19.81 -13.04 -1.95
N ILE A 246 -19.05 -13.33 -0.88
CA ILE A 246 -18.89 -14.71 -0.38
C ILE A 246 -20.20 -15.30 0.10
N PRO A 247 -21.01 -14.64 0.97
CA PRO A 247 -22.35 -15.11 1.32
C PRO A 247 -23.28 -15.25 0.10
N LEU A 248 -23.21 -14.30 -0.85
CA LEU A 248 -23.99 -14.36 -2.09
C LEU A 248 -23.65 -15.60 -2.91
N MET A 249 -22.37 -15.85 -3.18
CA MET A 249 -21.92 -17.05 -3.91
C MET A 249 -22.36 -18.35 -3.22
N LYS A 250 -22.23 -18.42 -1.91
CA LYS A 250 -22.65 -19.61 -1.13
C LYS A 250 -24.15 -19.87 -1.24
N ARG A 251 -24.99 -18.84 -1.18
CA ARG A 251 -26.43 -18.95 -1.36
C ARG A 251 -26.84 -19.44 -2.75
N HIS A 252 -26.04 -19.09 -3.77
CA HIS A 252 -26.28 -19.45 -5.17
C HIS A 252 -25.47 -20.65 -5.64
N GLY A 253 -25.12 -21.59 -4.73
CA GLY A 253 -24.64 -22.93 -5.07
C GLY A 253 -23.13 -23.10 -5.22
N TYR A 254 -22.33 -22.07 -4.92
CA TYR A 254 -20.88 -22.23 -4.84
C TYR A 254 -20.44 -22.82 -3.49
N THR A 255 -19.50 -23.72 -3.51
CA THR A 255 -18.91 -24.23 -2.25
C THR A 255 -18.13 -23.13 -1.53
N PRO A 256 -17.99 -23.19 -0.18
CA PRO A 256 -17.22 -22.21 0.57
C PRO A 256 -15.76 -22.04 0.06
N LYS A 257 -15.14 -23.15 -0.38
CA LYS A 257 -13.78 -23.13 -0.97
C LYS A 257 -13.75 -22.37 -2.30
N GLN A 258 -14.71 -22.62 -3.17
CA GLN A 258 -14.84 -21.91 -4.45
C GLN A 258 -15.08 -20.42 -4.24
N ALA A 259 -16.01 -20.05 -3.36
CA ALA A 259 -16.33 -18.67 -3.06
C ALA A 259 -15.11 -17.91 -2.52
N ALA A 260 -14.37 -18.50 -1.58
CA ALA A 260 -13.16 -17.89 -1.05
C ALA A 260 -12.03 -17.76 -2.10
N ALA A 261 -11.86 -18.78 -2.95
CA ALA A 261 -10.85 -18.75 -4.01
C ALA A 261 -11.17 -17.69 -5.08
N ILE A 262 -12.44 -17.61 -5.52
CA ILE A 262 -12.89 -16.62 -6.50
C ILE A 262 -12.68 -15.20 -5.95
N GLU A 263 -13.05 -14.95 -4.70
CA GLU A 263 -12.88 -13.64 -4.07
C GLU A 263 -11.39 -13.26 -3.95
N ALA A 264 -10.54 -14.21 -3.52
CA ALA A 264 -9.10 -13.96 -3.39
C ALA A 264 -8.44 -13.63 -4.74
N ILE A 265 -8.75 -14.40 -5.79
CA ILE A 265 -8.21 -14.14 -7.13
C ILE A 265 -8.75 -12.81 -7.67
N SER A 266 -10.05 -12.58 -7.58
CA SER A 266 -10.67 -11.34 -8.06
C SER A 266 -10.11 -10.11 -7.36
N GLY A 267 -9.91 -10.19 -6.04
CA GLY A 267 -9.33 -9.13 -5.23
C GLY A 267 -7.88 -8.82 -5.58
N THR A 268 -7.10 -9.83 -5.97
CA THR A 268 -5.70 -9.66 -6.38
C THR A 268 -5.56 -8.80 -7.65
N GLY A 269 -6.46 -8.98 -8.62
CA GLY A 269 -6.49 -8.18 -9.85
C GLY A 269 -6.70 -6.69 -9.62
N GLY A 270 -7.26 -6.29 -8.47
CA GLY A 270 -7.44 -4.88 -8.13
C GLY A 270 -6.12 -4.09 -8.05
N GLN A 271 -4.99 -4.75 -7.79
CA GLN A 271 -3.68 -4.08 -7.75
C GLN A 271 -3.18 -3.63 -9.12
N ILE A 272 -3.64 -4.27 -10.20
CA ILE A 272 -3.28 -3.91 -11.57
C ILE A 272 -4.39 -3.15 -12.29
N MET A 273 -5.55 -2.95 -11.63
CA MET A 273 -6.72 -2.31 -12.26
C MET A 273 -6.63 -0.78 -12.16
N PRO A 274 -6.56 -0.05 -13.31
CA PRO A 274 -6.61 1.40 -13.29
C PRO A 274 -7.92 1.95 -12.67
N PRO A 275 -7.94 3.21 -12.17
CA PRO A 275 -6.89 4.21 -12.27
C PRO A 275 -5.88 4.24 -11.11
N ILE A 276 -6.18 3.72 -9.91
CA ILE A 276 -5.29 3.90 -8.74
C ILE A 276 -4.23 2.80 -8.69
N MET A 277 -4.62 1.54 -8.94
CA MET A 277 -3.71 0.39 -8.89
C MET A 277 -3.04 0.20 -7.52
N GLY A 278 -2.12 -0.73 -7.39
CA GLY A 278 -1.37 -0.95 -6.15
C GLY A 278 -0.20 0.01 -5.98
N ALA A 279 0.27 0.16 -4.75
CA ALA A 279 1.39 1.04 -4.40
C ALA A 279 2.67 0.80 -5.21
N GLY A 280 2.90 -0.43 -5.70
CA GLY A 280 4.05 -0.79 -6.53
C GLY A 280 4.13 -0.01 -7.84
N VAL A 281 3.01 0.46 -8.38
CA VAL A 281 2.99 1.21 -9.65
C VAL A 281 3.54 2.63 -9.50
N PHE A 282 3.35 3.25 -8.34
CA PHE A 282 3.98 4.55 -8.04
C PHE A 282 5.50 4.39 -7.90
N ILE A 283 5.94 3.29 -7.28
CA ILE A 283 7.36 2.94 -7.18
C ILE A 283 7.93 2.69 -8.57
N MET A 284 7.18 1.97 -9.43
CA MET A 284 7.55 1.74 -10.83
C MET A 284 7.74 3.07 -11.57
N SER A 285 6.81 4.02 -11.42
CA SER A 285 6.90 5.34 -12.04
C SER A 285 8.17 6.08 -11.63
N GLU A 286 8.49 6.06 -10.34
CA GLU A 286 9.67 6.74 -9.80
C GLU A 286 10.97 6.08 -10.24
N MET A 287 11.07 4.75 -10.17
CA MET A 287 12.28 4.01 -10.54
C MET A 287 12.56 4.02 -12.04
N THR A 288 11.52 3.99 -12.89
CA THR A 288 11.67 3.96 -14.35
C THR A 288 11.68 5.35 -14.99
N GLY A 289 11.31 6.40 -14.27
CA GLY A 289 11.09 7.74 -14.82
C GLY A 289 9.90 7.83 -15.79
N VAL A 290 9.11 6.77 -15.93
CA VAL A 290 7.91 6.77 -16.79
C VAL A 290 6.77 7.45 -16.05
N PRO A 291 6.12 8.48 -16.65
CA PRO A 291 5.00 9.15 -16.00
C PRO A 291 3.88 8.18 -15.60
N TYR A 292 3.38 8.32 -14.37
CA TYR A 292 2.34 7.44 -13.83
C TYR A 292 1.13 7.29 -14.76
N PHE A 293 0.69 8.37 -15.40
CA PHE A 293 -0.43 8.33 -16.36
C PHE A 293 -0.15 7.41 -17.56
N LYS A 294 1.10 7.37 -18.05
CA LYS A 294 1.50 6.46 -19.13
C LYS A 294 1.49 5.00 -18.66
N ILE A 295 1.89 4.75 -17.42
CA ILE A 295 1.83 3.40 -16.84
C ILE A 295 0.37 2.96 -16.69
N ILE A 296 -0.55 3.86 -16.27
CA ILE A 296 -1.99 3.58 -16.26
C ILE A 296 -2.46 3.08 -17.64
N GLN A 297 -2.10 3.80 -18.71
CA GLN A 297 -2.49 3.42 -20.08
C GLN A 297 -1.96 2.04 -20.46
N MET A 298 -0.71 1.75 -20.13
CA MET A 298 -0.08 0.45 -20.40
C MET A 298 -0.70 -0.68 -19.56
N ALA A 299 -1.15 -0.41 -18.35
CA ALA A 299 -1.75 -1.38 -17.44
C ALA A 299 -3.17 -1.82 -17.86
N VAL A 300 -3.86 -1.05 -18.69
CA VAL A 300 -5.24 -1.37 -19.14
C VAL A 300 -5.31 -2.75 -19.78
N LEU A 301 -4.40 -3.06 -20.71
CA LEU A 301 -4.41 -4.33 -21.43
C LEU A 301 -4.14 -5.54 -20.51
N PRO A 302 -3.09 -5.56 -19.66
CA PRO A 302 -2.88 -6.62 -18.68
C PRO A 302 -4.06 -6.79 -17.72
N ALA A 303 -4.67 -5.69 -17.24
CA ALA A 303 -5.82 -5.74 -16.36
C ALA A 303 -7.03 -6.40 -17.03
N ILE A 304 -7.35 -6.00 -18.27
CA ILE A 304 -8.43 -6.61 -19.05
C ILE A 304 -8.17 -8.10 -19.25
N LEU A 305 -6.96 -8.50 -19.65
CA LEU A 305 -6.61 -9.91 -19.87
C LEU A 305 -6.74 -10.73 -18.58
N TYR A 306 -6.30 -10.17 -17.44
CA TYR A 306 -6.43 -10.81 -16.15
C TYR A 306 -7.90 -11.08 -15.81
N TYR A 307 -8.74 -10.04 -15.86
CA TYR A 307 -10.15 -10.18 -15.51
C TYR A 307 -10.94 -11.01 -16.53
N LEU A 308 -10.58 -11.00 -17.82
CA LEU A 308 -11.13 -11.91 -18.82
C LEU A 308 -10.81 -13.37 -18.47
N GLY A 309 -9.59 -13.67 -18.05
CA GLY A 309 -9.20 -15.00 -17.60
C GLY A 309 -10.00 -15.47 -16.39
N VAL A 310 -10.10 -14.63 -15.35
CA VAL A 310 -10.88 -14.92 -14.13
C VAL A 310 -12.38 -15.09 -14.47
N PHE A 311 -12.94 -14.19 -15.29
CA PHE A 311 -14.33 -14.22 -15.71
C PHE A 311 -14.67 -15.48 -16.52
N SER A 312 -13.80 -15.89 -17.43
CA SER A 312 -13.93 -17.12 -18.22
C SER A 312 -13.89 -18.36 -17.32
N MET A 313 -12.93 -18.42 -16.38
CA MET A 313 -12.85 -19.51 -15.42
C MET A 313 -14.12 -19.64 -14.59
N VAL A 314 -14.62 -18.51 -14.05
CA VAL A 314 -15.87 -18.48 -13.27
C VAL A 314 -17.08 -18.88 -14.12
N HIS A 315 -17.14 -18.48 -15.37
CA HIS A 315 -18.20 -18.87 -16.30
C HIS A 315 -18.21 -20.39 -16.57
N LEU A 316 -17.05 -20.97 -16.86
CA LEU A 316 -16.93 -22.41 -17.08
C LEU A 316 -17.26 -23.21 -15.81
N LEU A 317 -16.85 -22.71 -14.64
CA LEU A 317 -17.20 -23.31 -13.37
C LEU A 317 -18.71 -23.27 -13.12
N ALA A 318 -19.38 -22.18 -13.46
CA ALA A 318 -20.84 -22.05 -13.37
C ALA A 318 -21.57 -23.00 -14.32
N LEU A 319 -21.07 -23.20 -15.54
CA LEU A 319 -21.60 -24.19 -16.47
C LEU A 319 -21.44 -25.63 -15.95
N LYS A 320 -20.25 -25.96 -15.44
CA LYS A 320 -19.95 -27.27 -14.85
C LYS A 320 -20.88 -27.60 -13.66
N ASN A 321 -21.11 -26.61 -12.80
CA ASN A 321 -21.96 -26.80 -11.61
C ASN A 321 -23.44 -26.54 -11.91
N LYS A 322 -23.86 -26.28 -13.14
CA LYS A 322 -25.24 -25.99 -13.56
C LYS A 322 -25.90 -24.84 -12.78
N LEU A 323 -25.10 -23.81 -12.43
CA LEU A 323 -25.62 -22.71 -11.62
C LEU A 323 -26.49 -21.76 -12.46
N GLU A 324 -27.46 -21.18 -11.80
CA GLU A 324 -28.46 -20.28 -12.42
C GLU A 324 -28.09 -18.79 -12.25
N PRO A 325 -28.73 -17.90 -13.04
CA PRO A 325 -28.66 -16.46 -12.79
C PRO A 325 -29.29 -16.07 -11.46
N LEU A 326 -28.98 -14.84 -10.96
CA LEU A 326 -29.71 -14.31 -9.80
C LEU A 326 -31.17 -14.05 -10.12
N PRO A 327 -32.09 -14.30 -9.18
CA PRO A 327 -33.49 -13.92 -9.29
C PRO A 327 -33.66 -12.42 -9.59
N ARG A 328 -34.77 -12.04 -10.26
CA ARG A 328 -35.01 -10.62 -10.60
C ARG A 328 -35.16 -9.73 -9.37
N GLU A 329 -35.70 -10.29 -8.29
CA GLU A 329 -35.92 -9.60 -7.01
C GLU A 329 -34.64 -9.20 -6.30
N GLU A 330 -33.54 -9.91 -6.53
CA GLU A 330 -32.22 -9.63 -5.96
C GLU A 330 -31.42 -8.61 -6.80
N ARG A 331 -31.95 -8.17 -7.95
CA ARG A 331 -31.25 -7.24 -8.85
C ARG A 331 -31.74 -5.82 -8.64
N PRO A 332 -30.86 -4.83 -8.51
CA PRO A 332 -31.25 -3.44 -8.38
C PRO A 332 -31.97 -2.94 -9.64
N ALA A 333 -32.95 -2.04 -9.47
CA ALA A 333 -33.67 -1.44 -10.58
C ALA A 333 -32.74 -0.55 -11.42
N ALA A 334 -32.83 -0.63 -12.74
CA ALA A 334 -32.01 0.16 -13.65
C ALA A 334 -32.09 1.68 -13.37
N ARG A 335 -33.30 2.19 -13.03
CA ARG A 335 -33.50 3.60 -12.69
C ARG A 335 -32.69 4.04 -11.46
N ALA A 336 -32.53 3.18 -10.45
CA ALA A 336 -31.71 3.47 -9.29
C ALA A 336 -30.22 3.52 -9.66
N MET A 337 -29.77 2.61 -10.53
CA MET A 337 -28.37 2.59 -10.98
C MET A 337 -28.03 3.81 -11.84
N LEU A 338 -28.88 4.16 -12.78
CA LEU A 338 -28.69 5.33 -13.64
C LEU A 338 -28.62 6.65 -12.84
N ARG A 339 -29.42 6.76 -11.77
CA ARG A 339 -29.39 7.93 -10.88
C ARG A 339 -28.06 8.10 -10.17
N HIS A 340 -27.34 7.02 -9.86
CA HIS A 340 -26.11 7.05 -9.10
C HIS A 340 -24.84 6.93 -9.96
N LEU A 341 -24.95 6.98 -11.31
CA LEU A 341 -23.79 6.94 -12.21
C LEU A 341 -22.78 8.06 -11.98
N TYR A 342 -23.21 9.16 -11.33
CA TYR A 342 -22.31 10.25 -10.96
C TYR A 342 -21.15 9.79 -10.05
N PHE A 343 -21.26 8.65 -9.39
CA PHE A 343 -20.15 8.05 -8.60
C PHE A 343 -18.96 7.61 -9.45
N PHE A 344 -19.09 7.52 -10.77
CA PHE A 344 -17.95 7.32 -11.65
C PHE A 344 -17.21 8.63 -11.98
N THR A 345 -17.78 9.79 -11.68
CA THR A 345 -17.15 11.09 -12.01
C THR A 345 -15.84 11.35 -11.26
N PRO A 346 -15.60 10.90 -10.00
CA PRO A 346 -14.29 11.02 -9.37
C PRO A 346 -13.19 10.26 -10.12
N PHE A 347 -13.50 9.11 -10.69
CA PHE A 347 -12.55 8.34 -11.51
C PHE A 347 -12.21 9.08 -12.81
N ALA A 348 -13.23 9.63 -13.45
CA ALA A 348 -13.03 10.45 -14.63
C ALA A 348 -12.23 11.72 -14.30
N ALA A 349 -12.53 12.37 -13.17
CA ALA A 349 -11.86 13.60 -12.74
C ALA A 349 -10.35 13.37 -12.52
N ILE A 350 -9.97 12.31 -11.79
CA ILE A 350 -8.54 12.03 -11.54
C ILE A 350 -7.79 11.76 -12.84
N LEU A 351 -8.37 10.99 -13.77
CA LEU A 351 -7.77 10.70 -15.06
C LEU A 351 -7.65 11.93 -15.94
N LEU A 352 -8.68 12.77 -15.98
CA LEU A 352 -8.69 14.03 -16.74
C LEU A 352 -7.65 15.02 -16.20
N LEU A 353 -7.56 15.19 -14.88
CA LEU A 353 -6.55 16.06 -14.27
C LEU A 353 -5.13 15.58 -14.62
N MET A 354 -4.87 14.28 -14.56
CA MET A 354 -3.57 13.74 -14.92
C MET A 354 -3.28 13.87 -16.43
N ALA A 355 -4.29 13.69 -17.29
CA ALA A 355 -4.17 13.92 -18.73
C ALA A 355 -3.85 15.38 -19.07
N HIS A 356 -4.28 16.32 -18.21
CA HIS A 356 -3.95 17.75 -18.34
C HIS A 356 -2.60 18.13 -17.68
N GLY A 357 -1.80 17.14 -17.27
CA GLY A 357 -0.45 17.36 -16.76
C GLY A 357 -0.34 17.65 -15.25
N TYR A 358 -1.42 17.49 -14.48
CA TYR A 358 -1.31 17.56 -13.02
C TYR A 358 -0.52 16.38 -12.48
N SER A 359 0.29 16.64 -11.46
CA SER A 359 0.96 15.53 -10.73
C SER A 359 -0.06 14.60 -10.09
N PRO A 360 0.27 13.30 -9.90
CA PRO A 360 -0.62 12.34 -9.26
C PRO A 360 -1.16 12.82 -7.91
N ALA A 361 -0.30 13.40 -7.06
CA ALA A 361 -0.69 13.91 -5.75
C ALA A 361 -1.70 15.07 -5.86
N LYS A 362 -1.45 16.04 -6.75
CA LYS A 362 -2.32 17.19 -6.94
C LYS A 362 -3.65 16.79 -7.59
N ALA A 363 -3.64 15.85 -8.53
CA ALA A 363 -4.86 15.28 -9.09
C ALA A 363 -5.73 14.62 -8.01
N ALA A 364 -5.11 13.81 -7.14
CA ALA A 364 -5.81 13.19 -6.03
C ALA A 364 -6.36 14.23 -5.03
N PHE A 365 -5.59 15.27 -4.69
CA PHE A 365 -6.05 16.37 -3.83
C PHE A 365 -7.35 17.01 -4.35
N HIS A 366 -7.38 17.42 -5.61
CA HIS A 366 -8.59 18.00 -6.22
C HIS A 366 -9.75 17.01 -6.27
N THR A 367 -9.46 15.74 -6.53
CA THR A 367 -10.49 14.71 -6.60
C THR A 367 -11.06 14.35 -5.21
N VAL A 368 -10.27 14.45 -4.13
CA VAL A 368 -10.77 14.33 -2.74
C VAL A 368 -11.81 15.42 -2.47
N TRP A 369 -11.50 16.68 -2.77
CA TRP A 369 -12.44 17.77 -2.64
C TRP A 369 -13.70 17.56 -3.49
N PHE A 370 -13.52 17.18 -4.75
CA PHE A 370 -14.62 16.90 -5.66
C PHE A 370 -15.54 15.80 -5.12
N THR A 371 -14.96 14.70 -4.63
CA THR A 371 -15.73 13.58 -4.04
C THR A 371 -16.47 14.00 -2.77
N PHE A 372 -15.82 14.80 -1.92
CA PHE A 372 -16.45 15.34 -0.71
C PHE A 372 -17.68 16.20 -1.08
N LEU A 373 -17.54 17.12 -2.01
CA LEU A 373 -18.67 17.96 -2.49
C LEU A 373 -19.76 17.12 -3.17
N LEU A 374 -19.37 16.12 -3.97
CA LEU A 374 -20.29 15.20 -4.63
C LEU A 374 -21.17 14.42 -3.64
N SER A 375 -20.63 14.13 -2.45
CA SER A 375 -21.38 13.39 -1.42
C SER A 375 -22.64 14.12 -0.95
N PHE A 376 -22.75 15.44 -1.14
CA PHE A 376 -23.91 16.24 -0.74
C PHE A 376 -25.06 16.20 -1.74
N LEU A 377 -24.91 15.55 -2.91
CA LEU A 377 -26.00 15.43 -3.90
C LEU A 377 -27.16 14.54 -3.42
N ASP A 378 -26.87 13.54 -2.56
CA ASP A 378 -27.91 12.68 -1.97
C ASP A 378 -27.72 12.61 -0.45
N ARG A 379 -28.81 12.78 0.32
CA ARG A 379 -28.77 12.72 1.80
C ARG A 379 -28.20 11.42 2.34
N LYS A 380 -28.34 10.30 1.63
CA LYS A 380 -27.81 9.00 2.04
C LYS A 380 -26.28 8.93 1.96
N THR A 381 -25.70 9.70 1.07
CA THR A 381 -24.26 9.74 0.80
C THR A 381 -23.50 10.83 1.56
N TRP A 382 -24.20 11.69 2.30
CA TRP A 382 -23.60 12.78 3.04
C TRP A 382 -22.48 12.30 3.96
N ILE A 383 -21.33 12.90 3.79
CA ILE A 383 -20.19 12.75 4.69
C ILE A 383 -20.42 13.67 5.89
N THR A 384 -21.01 13.12 6.93
CA THR A 384 -21.18 13.83 8.21
C THR A 384 -19.83 14.07 8.87
N PRO A 385 -19.67 15.03 9.80
CA PRO A 385 -18.42 15.28 10.52
C PRO A 385 -17.85 14.02 11.17
N ARG A 386 -18.69 13.14 11.69
CA ARG A 386 -18.26 11.85 12.26
C ARG A 386 -17.69 10.91 11.20
N LYS A 387 -18.37 10.76 10.06
CA LYS A 387 -17.87 9.95 8.94
C LYS A 387 -16.56 10.50 8.39
N LEU A 388 -16.41 11.84 8.35
CA LEU A 388 -15.18 12.49 7.91
C LEU A 388 -14.01 12.15 8.85
N VAL A 389 -14.20 12.33 10.15
CA VAL A 389 -13.18 11.98 11.16
C VAL A 389 -12.80 10.51 11.07
N ASP A 390 -13.78 9.62 10.96
CA ASP A 390 -13.54 8.19 10.80
C ASP A 390 -12.75 7.88 9.51
N ALA A 391 -13.03 8.58 8.41
CA ALA A 391 -12.32 8.42 7.15
C ALA A 391 -10.86 8.90 7.25
N LEU A 392 -10.60 10.06 7.87
CA LEU A 392 -9.26 10.62 8.09
C LEU A 392 -8.41 9.66 8.95
N VAL A 393 -8.97 9.17 10.04
CA VAL A 393 -8.27 8.24 10.94
C VAL A 393 -8.00 6.90 10.24
N ARG A 394 -8.97 6.35 9.53
CA ARG A 394 -8.78 5.11 8.76
C ARG A 394 -7.72 5.27 7.67
N ALA A 395 -7.70 6.40 6.97
CA ALA A 395 -6.67 6.69 5.99
C ALA A 395 -5.27 6.65 6.62
N SER A 396 -5.08 7.32 7.76
CA SER A 396 -3.82 7.37 8.47
C SER A 396 -3.38 6.01 9.02
N VAL A 397 -4.32 5.21 9.53
CA VAL A 397 -4.03 3.84 9.98
C VAL A 397 -3.58 2.94 8.82
N ASN A 398 -4.29 3.00 7.69
CA ASN A 398 -3.92 2.23 6.49
C ASN A 398 -2.58 2.70 5.91
N ALA A 399 -2.35 4.01 5.88
CA ALA A 399 -1.08 4.57 5.45
C ALA A 399 0.08 4.18 6.39
N GLY A 400 -0.17 4.04 7.69
CA GLY A 400 0.83 3.57 8.66
C GLY A 400 1.36 2.16 8.36
N LEU A 401 0.50 1.25 7.86
CA LEU A 401 0.92 -0.08 7.42
C LEU A 401 1.88 0.01 6.23
N ILE A 402 1.55 0.87 5.27
CA ILE A 402 2.36 1.07 4.07
C ILE A 402 3.66 1.81 4.41
N ALA A 403 3.61 2.79 5.30
CA ALA A 403 4.79 3.51 5.79
C ALA A 403 5.79 2.56 6.45
N ALA A 404 5.33 1.65 7.32
CA ALA A 404 6.18 0.63 7.93
C ALA A 404 6.79 -0.31 6.87
N ALA A 405 5.98 -0.73 5.88
CA ALA A 405 6.45 -1.58 4.79
C ALA A 405 7.55 -0.89 3.96
N LEU A 406 7.33 0.37 3.59
CA LEU A 406 8.25 1.10 2.72
C LEU A 406 9.51 1.56 3.46
N ALA A 407 9.42 1.92 4.73
CA ALA A 407 10.60 2.18 5.56
C ALA A 407 11.45 0.91 5.71
N GLY A 408 10.82 -0.26 5.94
CA GLY A 408 11.51 -1.55 5.98
C GLY A 408 12.12 -1.96 4.64
N SER A 409 11.40 -1.76 3.53
CA SER A 409 11.92 -2.00 2.18
C SER A 409 13.05 -1.04 1.82
N GLY A 410 12.97 0.22 2.28
CA GLY A 410 14.03 1.20 2.11
C GLY A 410 15.36 0.75 2.74
N MET A 411 15.30 0.10 3.90
CA MET A 411 16.51 -0.50 4.49
C MET A 411 17.07 -1.60 3.61
N ILE A 412 16.22 -2.51 3.08
CA ILE A 412 16.67 -3.60 2.18
C ILE A 412 17.34 -3.01 0.95
N VAL A 413 16.67 -2.07 0.27
CA VAL A 413 17.18 -1.43 -0.95
C VAL A 413 18.50 -0.70 -0.67
N GLY A 414 18.56 0.10 0.40
CA GLY A 414 19.79 0.79 0.78
C GLY A 414 20.97 -0.16 0.99
N ILE A 415 20.74 -1.31 1.64
CA ILE A 415 21.75 -2.35 1.82
C ILE A 415 22.20 -2.94 0.49
N LEU A 416 21.26 -3.39 -0.35
CA LEU A 416 21.57 -4.06 -1.63
C LEU A 416 22.25 -3.11 -2.62
N THR A 417 21.85 -1.85 -2.65
CA THR A 417 22.46 -0.81 -3.50
C THR A 417 23.87 -0.48 -3.05
N ARG A 418 24.07 -0.24 -1.74
CA ARG A 418 25.39 0.15 -1.20
C ARG A 418 26.42 -0.97 -1.19
N THR A 419 25.98 -2.23 -1.15
CA THR A 419 26.85 -3.40 -1.29
C THR A 419 27.07 -3.82 -2.74
N GLY A 420 26.36 -3.21 -3.71
CA GLY A 420 26.47 -3.56 -5.13
C GLY A 420 25.82 -4.90 -5.52
N VAL A 421 25.18 -5.60 -4.58
CA VAL A 421 24.53 -6.90 -4.83
C VAL A 421 23.43 -6.77 -5.88
N ALA A 422 22.66 -5.69 -5.85
CA ALA A 422 21.60 -5.45 -6.85
C ALA A 422 22.18 -5.41 -8.28
N LEU A 423 23.27 -4.68 -8.49
CA LEU A 423 23.95 -4.60 -9.80
C LEU A 423 24.56 -5.95 -10.21
N SER A 424 25.16 -6.65 -9.26
CA SER A 424 25.74 -7.99 -9.51
C SER A 424 24.67 -9.01 -9.89
N PHE A 425 23.49 -8.93 -9.27
CA PHE A 425 22.38 -9.81 -9.58
C PHE A 425 21.80 -9.52 -10.99
N GLY A 426 21.65 -8.23 -11.32
CA GLY A 426 21.25 -7.80 -12.67
C GLY A 426 22.21 -8.29 -13.74
N SER A 427 23.50 -8.15 -13.53
CA SER A 427 24.53 -8.63 -14.47
C SER A 427 24.51 -10.16 -14.66
N LEU A 428 24.21 -10.89 -13.58
CA LEU A 428 24.07 -12.35 -13.61
C LEU A 428 22.84 -12.78 -14.43
N ILE A 429 21.70 -12.12 -14.29
CA ILE A 429 20.51 -12.37 -15.10
C ILE A 429 20.80 -12.06 -16.58
N MET A 430 21.45 -10.94 -16.86
CA MET A 430 21.83 -10.56 -18.23
C MET A 430 22.78 -11.57 -18.86
N SER A 431 23.78 -12.04 -18.15
CA SER A 431 24.71 -13.06 -18.65
C SER A 431 24.04 -14.41 -18.85
N ALA A 432 23.18 -14.84 -17.92
CA ALA A 432 22.43 -16.09 -18.03
C ALA A 432 21.41 -16.06 -19.18
N SER A 433 20.86 -14.90 -19.50
CA SER A 433 19.93 -14.72 -20.63
C SER A 433 20.64 -14.60 -21.98
N GLN A 434 21.97 -14.49 -22.01
CA GLN A 434 22.77 -14.29 -23.23
C GLN A 434 22.26 -13.15 -24.11
N GLY A 435 21.67 -12.11 -23.53
CA GLY A 435 21.06 -10.98 -24.24
C GLY A 435 19.68 -11.28 -24.84
N ASN A 436 19.13 -12.46 -24.63
CA ASN A 436 17.78 -12.80 -25.09
C ASN A 436 16.74 -12.20 -24.13
N LEU A 437 15.99 -11.20 -24.62
CA LEU A 437 14.97 -10.48 -23.85
C LEU A 437 13.91 -11.42 -23.27
N PHE A 438 13.43 -12.40 -24.06
CA PHE A 438 12.41 -13.33 -23.59
C PHE A 438 12.92 -14.19 -22.42
N LEU A 439 14.14 -14.71 -22.53
CA LEU A 439 14.74 -15.51 -21.45
C LEU A 439 15.00 -14.66 -20.21
N CYS A 440 15.43 -13.40 -20.37
CA CYS A 440 15.57 -12.44 -19.29
C CYS A 440 14.25 -12.24 -18.55
N MET A 441 13.16 -12.02 -19.29
CA MET A 441 11.82 -11.87 -18.70
C MET A 441 11.36 -13.13 -17.94
N VAL A 442 11.65 -14.33 -18.47
CA VAL A 442 11.32 -15.59 -17.79
C VAL A 442 12.13 -15.74 -16.49
N LEU A 443 13.41 -15.40 -16.49
CA LEU A 443 14.24 -15.46 -15.28
C LEU A 443 13.76 -14.48 -14.23
N ILE A 444 13.44 -13.24 -14.60
CA ILE A 444 12.86 -12.24 -13.70
C ILE A 444 11.53 -12.74 -13.14
N PHE A 445 10.64 -13.29 -14.00
CA PHE A 445 9.35 -13.85 -13.57
C PHE A 445 9.53 -14.94 -12.50
N LEU A 446 10.49 -15.85 -12.68
CA LEU A 446 10.76 -16.91 -11.72
C LEU A 446 11.23 -16.34 -10.36
N VAL A 447 12.16 -15.38 -10.40
CA VAL A 447 12.67 -14.72 -9.18
C VAL A 447 11.55 -14.00 -8.45
N VAL A 448 10.76 -13.19 -9.16
CA VAL A 448 9.64 -12.43 -8.56
C VAL A 448 8.56 -13.37 -8.01
N SER A 449 8.30 -14.49 -8.70
CA SER A 449 7.33 -15.49 -8.22
C SER A 449 7.74 -16.10 -6.89
N VAL A 450 9.02 -16.41 -6.71
CA VAL A 450 9.55 -16.91 -5.43
C VAL A 450 9.47 -15.85 -4.35
N LEU A 451 9.92 -14.63 -4.63
CA LEU A 451 9.87 -13.51 -3.68
C LEU A 451 8.43 -13.16 -3.26
N GLY A 452 7.50 -13.18 -4.21
CA GLY A 452 6.08 -12.84 -3.98
C GLY A 452 5.34 -13.80 -3.04
N THR A 453 5.88 -14.98 -2.75
CA THR A 453 5.22 -15.94 -1.83
C THR A 453 5.25 -15.52 -0.37
N GLY A 454 6.17 -14.64 0.04
CA GLY A 454 6.39 -14.31 1.46
C GLY A 454 6.40 -12.83 1.80
N ILE A 455 6.54 -11.95 0.83
CA ILE A 455 6.67 -10.50 1.04
C ILE A 455 5.54 -9.73 0.35
N PRO A 456 5.18 -8.53 0.86
CA PRO A 456 4.21 -7.65 0.21
C PRO A 456 4.62 -7.31 -1.23
N THR A 457 3.65 -7.11 -2.11
CA THR A 457 3.86 -6.85 -3.54
C THR A 457 4.80 -5.68 -3.81
N THR A 458 4.70 -4.60 -3.03
CA THR A 458 5.60 -3.44 -3.12
C THR A 458 7.05 -3.82 -2.85
N ALA A 459 7.31 -4.57 -1.77
CA ALA A 459 8.65 -5.01 -1.43
C ALA A 459 9.21 -6.02 -2.45
N ALA A 460 8.37 -6.96 -2.92
CA ALA A 460 8.76 -7.92 -3.96
C ALA A 460 9.16 -7.21 -5.26
N TYR A 461 8.39 -6.20 -5.66
CA TYR A 461 8.69 -5.39 -6.85
C TYR A 461 10.05 -4.68 -6.71
N ILE A 462 10.27 -4.00 -5.59
CA ILE A 462 11.51 -3.25 -5.35
C ILE A 462 12.77 -4.12 -5.37
N ILE A 463 12.66 -5.35 -4.82
CA ILE A 463 13.81 -6.28 -4.80
C ILE A 463 14.08 -6.86 -6.19
N ALA A 464 13.07 -6.91 -7.04
CA ALA A 464 13.15 -7.53 -8.36
C ALA A 464 13.58 -6.58 -9.49
N VAL A 465 13.43 -5.28 -9.29
CA VAL A 465 13.79 -4.20 -10.22
C VAL A 465 15.03 -3.46 -9.78
#